data_24a85adc351fed24592b470066d0897c
#
_entry.id   24a85adc351fed24592b470066d0897c
#
_cell.length_a   1.000
_cell.length_b   1.000
_cell.length_c   1.000
_cell.angle_alpha   90.00
_cell.angle_beta   90.00
_cell.angle_gamma   90.00
#
_symmetry.space_group_name_H-M   'P 1'
#
loop_
_entity.id
_entity.type
_entity.pdbx_description
1 polymer ?
#
loop_
_entity_poly.entity_id
_entity_poly.type
_entity_poly.pdbx_seq_one_letter_code
_entity_poly.pdbx_strand_id
1 'polypeptide(L)'
;EKIKEIFSKFQNKRLNNNLWKIDNVNKKVSNVFNSDQFISYSSYSSWIRKDKNIDAVINQYKDYEDNISIIKDSNFKNSKNYPNYFSYPNPLSEFPKGTIAGTCLHKIIERFEFRNDNNQELIDLIIEELNFHQIDTSLAFKVKDAILRIINISLGRELQNKKLVDIPNEYLIKELKYDLTLSYEGRNINSNDISNCFFLDQEYEFGEEYANKINDLQIMNKGFHSGCIDCVFPVGNKLEDSKWWVIDWKSNLISGSDNSDCLPRNYNYENMRNEMIKHHYPLQSHLYLLALHRLLKWRLKNYQPHKHLGGYIYLFLKGLPDFELFEKSKSEDISPGIFISKAPLKRINYLDNLF
;
A
#
# COMPACT_ATOMS: atom_id res chain seq x y z
N GLU A 1 11.45 14.43 -18.77
CA GLU A 1 11.06 14.09 -20.17
C GLU A 1 11.08 12.56 -20.40
N LYS A 2 12.16 11.83 -20.11
CA LYS A 2 12.23 10.36 -20.30
C LYS A 2 11.21 9.56 -19.49
N ILE A 3 10.86 9.99 -18.28
CA ILE A 3 9.81 9.30 -17.49
C ILE A 3 8.41 9.67 -18.00
N LYS A 4 8.15 10.93 -18.33
CA LYS A 4 6.92 11.31 -19.04
C LYS A 4 6.80 10.50 -20.34
N GLU A 5 7.87 10.30 -21.05
CA GLU A 5 7.90 9.48 -22.26
C GLU A 5 7.71 7.98 -21.97
N ILE A 6 8.28 7.47 -20.87
CA ILE A 6 8.10 6.09 -20.44
C ILE A 6 6.65 5.83 -19.98
N PHE A 7 6.07 6.74 -19.19
CA PHE A 7 4.74 6.57 -18.62
C PHE A 7 3.62 7.18 -19.46
N SER A 8 3.83 8.22 -20.26
CA SER A 8 2.85 8.72 -21.22
C SER A 8 2.60 7.71 -22.35
N LYS A 9 3.63 6.94 -22.74
CA LYS A 9 3.43 5.77 -23.60
C LYS A 9 2.55 4.70 -22.95
N PHE A 10 2.46 4.68 -21.60
CA PHE A 10 1.55 3.81 -20.87
C PHE A 10 0.11 4.31 -20.91
N GLN A 11 -0.12 5.59 -20.65
CA GLN A 11 -1.47 6.19 -20.67
C GLN A 11 -2.03 6.25 -22.08
N ASN A 12 -1.22 6.65 -23.07
CA ASN A 12 -1.64 6.76 -24.46
C ASN A 12 -1.86 5.40 -25.15
N LYS A 13 -1.18 4.32 -24.73
CA LYS A 13 -1.49 2.97 -25.24
C LYS A 13 -2.83 2.42 -24.71
N ARG A 14 -3.33 2.89 -23.58
CA ARG A 14 -4.68 2.54 -23.10
C ARG A 14 -5.80 3.29 -23.84
N LEU A 15 -5.51 4.48 -24.35
CA LEU A 15 -6.50 5.30 -25.07
C LEU A 15 -6.68 4.92 -26.56
N ASN A 16 -5.74 4.19 -27.15
CA ASN A 16 -5.86 3.67 -28.52
C ASN A 16 -6.24 2.18 -28.52
N ASN A 17 -7.52 1.90 -28.35
CA ASN A 17 -8.12 0.56 -28.44
C ASN A 17 -7.97 -0.15 -29.81
N ASN A 18 -7.22 0.43 -30.76
CA ASN A 18 -7.11 -0.07 -32.14
C ASN A 18 -5.77 -0.70 -32.51
N LEU A 19 -4.84 -0.97 -31.56
CA LEU A 19 -3.49 -1.44 -31.89
C LEU A 19 -3.15 -2.88 -31.45
N TRP A 20 -4.14 -3.66 -31.02
CA TRP A 20 -4.01 -5.10 -30.91
C TRP A 20 -4.79 -5.76 -32.05
N LYS A 21 -4.21 -5.76 -33.26
CA LYS A 21 -4.56 -6.79 -34.24
C LYS A 21 -4.01 -8.12 -33.72
N ILE A 22 -4.87 -8.83 -33.01
CA ILE A 22 -4.65 -10.17 -32.43
C ILE A 22 -4.82 -11.25 -33.55
N ASP A 23 -4.39 -11.00 -34.77
CA ASP A 23 -4.65 -11.95 -35.85
C ASP A 23 -3.75 -13.19 -35.83
N ASN A 24 -2.66 -13.18 -35.06
CA ASN A 24 -1.75 -14.35 -34.94
C ASN A 24 -1.65 -14.98 -33.56
N VAL A 25 -2.24 -14.38 -32.52
CA VAL A 25 -2.27 -14.94 -31.16
C VAL A 25 -3.43 -15.90 -31.00
N ASN A 26 -4.55 -15.64 -31.67
CA ASN A 26 -5.77 -16.45 -31.55
C ASN A 26 -5.61 -17.93 -32.00
N LYS A 27 -4.67 -18.24 -32.90
CA LYS A 27 -4.43 -19.64 -33.31
C LYS A 27 -3.58 -20.45 -32.32
N LYS A 28 -2.77 -19.79 -31.47
CA LYS A 28 -2.00 -20.48 -30.42
C LYS A 28 -2.74 -20.49 -29.08
N VAL A 29 -3.57 -19.51 -28.82
CA VAL A 29 -4.35 -19.39 -27.58
C VAL A 29 -5.57 -20.30 -27.59
N SER A 30 -6.20 -20.53 -28.74
CA SER A 30 -7.36 -21.43 -28.85
C SER A 30 -7.04 -22.90 -28.56
N ASN A 31 -5.78 -23.33 -28.60
CA ASN A 31 -5.39 -24.69 -28.25
C ASN A 31 -4.97 -24.85 -26.77
N VAL A 32 -4.88 -23.73 -26.00
CA VAL A 32 -4.49 -23.76 -24.58
C VAL A 32 -5.69 -23.55 -23.66
N PHE A 33 -6.75 -22.91 -24.16
CA PHE A 33 -7.98 -22.69 -23.39
C PHE A 33 -9.08 -23.62 -23.89
N ASN A 34 -9.29 -24.75 -23.23
CA ASN A 34 -10.57 -25.44 -23.31
C ASN A 34 -11.67 -24.46 -22.86
N SER A 35 -12.73 -24.32 -23.66
CA SER A 35 -13.81 -23.34 -23.52
C SER A 35 -14.59 -23.35 -22.20
N ASP A 36 -14.25 -24.27 -21.27
CA ASP A 36 -14.94 -24.46 -19.99
C ASP A 36 -14.14 -23.97 -18.77
N GLN A 37 -12.98 -23.35 -18.99
CA GLN A 37 -12.22 -22.77 -17.87
C GLN A 37 -12.54 -21.28 -17.76
N PHE A 38 -13.46 -20.94 -16.84
CA PHE A 38 -13.66 -19.55 -16.43
C PHE A 38 -12.34 -18.97 -15.90
N ILE A 39 -11.89 -17.88 -16.50
CA ILE A 39 -10.76 -17.09 -15.97
C ILE A 39 -11.26 -16.46 -14.69
N SER A 40 -10.73 -16.87 -13.54
CA SER A 40 -11.05 -16.28 -12.26
C SER A 40 -10.08 -15.14 -11.96
N TYR A 41 -10.62 -14.05 -11.42
CA TYR A 41 -9.82 -12.96 -10.87
C TYR A 41 -9.94 -13.00 -9.35
N SER A 42 -8.82 -12.88 -8.66
CA SER A 42 -8.78 -12.73 -7.22
C SER A 42 -8.13 -11.40 -6.86
N SER A 43 -8.46 -10.89 -5.69
CA SER A 43 -7.77 -9.74 -5.11
C SER A 43 -7.23 -10.12 -3.75
N TYR A 44 -6.34 -9.29 -3.21
CA TYR A 44 -5.85 -9.42 -1.86
C TYR A 44 -7.01 -9.56 -0.85
N SER A 45 -8.02 -8.69 -0.94
CA SER A 45 -9.19 -8.74 -0.07
C SER A 45 -10.00 -10.04 -0.18
N SER A 46 -10.03 -10.66 -1.37
CA SER A 46 -10.72 -11.95 -1.55
C SER A 46 -10.02 -13.11 -0.85
N TRP A 47 -8.70 -13.06 -0.72
CA TRP A 47 -7.92 -14.09 -0.04
C TRP A 47 -8.04 -14.05 1.48
N ILE A 48 -8.20 -12.85 2.07
CA ILE A 48 -8.29 -12.69 3.52
C ILE A 48 -9.72 -12.81 4.07
N ARG A 49 -10.75 -12.85 3.22
CA ARG A 49 -12.13 -13.04 3.66
C ARG A 49 -12.40 -14.48 4.11
N LYS A 50 -12.87 -14.62 5.34
CA LYS A 50 -13.24 -15.93 5.91
C LYS A 50 -14.63 -16.45 5.50
N ASP A 51 -15.45 -15.66 4.80
CA ASP A 51 -16.85 -16.02 4.53
C ASP A 51 -17.05 -16.77 3.22
N LYS A 52 -17.68 -17.96 3.35
CA LYS A 52 -17.92 -18.95 2.29
C LYS A 52 -19.11 -18.63 1.36
N ASN A 53 -19.84 -17.56 1.53
CA ASN A 53 -21.08 -17.30 0.83
C ASN A 53 -21.14 -15.89 0.27
N ILE A 54 -20.49 -15.64 -0.85
CA ILE A 54 -20.96 -14.58 -1.78
C ILE A 54 -20.54 -15.01 -3.18
N ASP A 55 -21.52 -15.38 -3.98
CA ASP A 55 -21.39 -15.49 -5.43
C ASP A 55 -20.85 -14.19 -6.00
N ALA A 56 -19.88 -14.36 -6.89
CA ALA A 56 -19.09 -13.30 -7.48
C ALA A 56 -19.97 -12.23 -8.14
N VAL A 57 -20.23 -11.16 -7.44
CA VAL A 57 -20.53 -9.89 -8.09
C VAL A 57 -19.18 -9.23 -8.39
N ILE A 58 -18.88 -9.18 -9.66
CA ILE A 58 -17.79 -8.44 -10.28
C ILE A 58 -17.91 -6.98 -9.83
N ASN A 59 -17.29 -6.63 -8.72
CA ASN A 59 -17.08 -5.26 -8.33
C ASN A 59 -15.58 -4.96 -8.29
N GLN A 60 -15.19 -4.29 -9.34
CA GLN A 60 -13.95 -3.62 -9.63
C GLN A 60 -13.21 -3.15 -8.39
N TYR A 61 -11.94 -3.62 -8.26
CA TYR A 61 -10.79 -2.89 -7.74
C TYR A 61 -11.05 -1.96 -6.54
N LYS A 62 -11.52 -2.49 -5.44
CA LYS A 62 -11.47 -1.78 -4.15
C LYS A 62 -10.97 -2.76 -3.11
N ASP A 63 -9.78 -2.51 -2.62
CA ASP A 63 -9.34 -3.08 -1.36
C ASP A 63 -10.32 -2.58 -0.29
N TYR A 64 -11.17 -3.47 0.19
CA TYR A 64 -12.06 -3.15 1.30
C TYR A 64 -11.19 -3.14 2.56
N GLU A 65 -10.91 -1.96 3.07
CA GLU A 65 -10.43 -1.83 4.43
C GLU A 65 -11.52 -2.34 5.36
N ASP A 66 -11.18 -3.34 6.15
CA ASP A 66 -12.10 -4.11 6.96
C ASP A 66 -12.92 -3.27 7.93
N ASN A 67 -14.19 -3.64 8.09
CA ASN A 67 -15.01 -3.24 9.23
C ASN A 67 -14.29 -3.62 10.53
N ILE A 68 -13.86 -2.61 11.27
CA ILE A 68 -13.04 -2.72 12.45
C ILE A 68 -13.83 -3.39 13.55
N SER A 69 -13.51 -4.64 13.85
CA SER A 69 -13.76 -5.18 15.18
C SER A 69 -12.76 -4.53 16.13
N ILE A 70 -13.24 -3.70 17.04
CA ILE A 70 -12.45 -3.15 18.14
C ILE A 70 -12.04 -4.34 19.01
N ILE A 71 -10.88 -4.90 18.79
CA ILE A 71 -10.30 -5.89 19.68
C ILE A 71 -9.55 -5.09 20.75
N LYS A 72 -10.12 -5.06 21.95
CA LYS A 72 -9.43 -4.59 23.14
C LYS A 72 -8.42 -5.66 23.55
N ASP A 73 -7.26 -5.67 22.93
CA ASP A 73 -6.16 -6.48 23.41
C ASP A 73 -5.56 -5.82 24.66
N SER A 74 -5.75 -6.49 25.79
CA SER A 74 -5.34 -6.04 27.13
C SER A 74 -3.82 -6.16 27.40
N ASN A 75 -3.00 -6.39 26.38
CA ASN A 75 -1.56 -6.67 26.55
C ASN A 75 -0.63 -5.53 26.08
N PHE A 76 -1.12 -4.29 25.99
CA PHE A 76 -0.26 -3.15 25.70
C PHE A 76 0.63 -2.84 26.91
N LYS A 77 1.87 -3.29 26.90
CA LYS A 77 2.87 -2.86 27.85
C LYS A 77 3.23 -1.40 27.60
N ASN A 78 2.73 -0.52 28.45
CA ASN A 78 3.17 0.87 28.56
C ASN A 78 4.65 0.90 28.96
N SER A 79 5.59 1.02 28.03
CA SER A 79 6.99 0.99 28.36
C SER A 79 7.88 1.96 27.58
N LYS A 80 7.42 3.16 27.30
CA LYS A 80 8.31 4.30 27.02
C LYS A 80 7.60 5.60 27.35
N ASN A 81 8.26 6.52 28.04
CA ASN A 81 7.80 7.89 28.22
C ASN A 81 7.84 8.60 26.85
N TYR A 82 6.72 8.56 26.12
CA TYR A 82 6.61 9.33 24.89
C TYR A 82 6.57 10.82 25.20
N PRO A 83 7.20 11.66 24.38
CA PRO A 83 7.07 13.10 24.51
C PRO A 83 5.60 13.54 24.52
N ASN A 84 5.28 14.57 25.32
CA ASN A 84 3.89 15.04 25.51
C ASN A 84 3.17 15.38 24.21
N TYR A 85 3.88 15.82 23.15
CA TYR A 85 3.27 16.17 21.86
C TYR A 85 2.71 14.95 21.10
N PHE A 86 3.11 13.71 21.43
CA PHE A 86 2.46 12.50 20.91
C PHE A 86 1.12 12.17 21.58
N SER A 87 0.73 12.97 22.55
CA SER A 87 -0.57 12.86 23.23
C SER A 87 -1.64 13.79 22.65
N TYR A 88 -1.33 14.57 21.60
CA TYR A 88 -2.33 15.37 20.90
C TYR A 88 -2.98 14.56 19.80
N PRO A 89 -4.33 14.53 19.72
CA PRO A 89 -5.03 13.76 18.70
C PRO A 89 -4.67 14.22 17.28
N ASN A 90 -4.60 13.24 16.38
CA ASN A 90 -4.48 13.52 14.94
C ASN A 90 -5.75 14.27 14.45
N PRO A 91 -5.66 15.19 13.47
CA PRO A 91 -6.83 15.86 12.90
C PRO A 91 -7.95 14.92 12.41
N LEU A 92 -7.59 13.69 12.02
CA LEU A 92 -8.56 12.65 11.63
C LEU A 92 -9.21 11.92 12.81
N SER A 93 -9.03 12.36 14.06
CA SER A 93 -9.65 11.74 15.23
C SER A 93 -11.18 11.74 15.15
N GLU A 94 -11.76 12.81 14.62
CA GLU A 94 -13.21 12.96 14.42
C GLU A 94 -13.68 12.45 13.04
N PHE A 95 -12.74 12.05 12.16
CA PHE A 95 -13.08 11.52 10.84
C PHE A 95 -13.75 10.15 10.97
N PRO A 96 -14.81 9.86 10.21
CA PRO A 96 -15.52 8.59 10.29
C PRO A 96 -14.61 7.38 10.18
N LYS A 97 -15.10 6.24 10.66
CA LYS A 97 -14.45 4.93 10.58
C LYS A 97 -15.10 4.12 9.45
N GLY A 98 -14.37 3.17 8.92
CA GLY A 98 -14.88 2.21 7.94
C GLY A 98 -14.51 2.53 6.48
N THR A 99 -14.92 1.64 5.60
CA THR A 99 -14.51 1.57 4.19
C THR A 99 -14.77 2.86 3.40
N ILE A 100 -15.97 3.47 3.58
CA ILE A 100 -16.34 4.71 2.87
C ILE A 100 -15.36 5.83 3.22
N ALA A 101 -15.06 5.97 4.50
CA ALA A 101 -14.13 6.99 5.00
C ALA A 101 -12.70 6.75 4.48
N GLY A 102 -12.22 5.51 4.50
CA GLY A 102 -10.94 5.13 3.91
C GLY A 102 -10.88 5.47 2.42
N THR A 103 -11.88 5.04 1.64
CA THR A 103 -11.97 5.33 0.20
C THR A 103 -11.96 6.84 -0.09
N CYS A 104 -12.64 7.64 0.73
CA CYS A 104 -12.64 9.10 0.60
C CYS A 104 -11.21 9.66 0.75
N LEU A 105 -10.49 9.27 1.81
CA LEU A 105 -9.11 9.72 2.04
C LEU A 105 -8.17 9.29 0.90
N HIS A 106 -8.27 8.03 0.43
CA HIS A 106 -7.48 7.55 -0.70
C HIS A 106 -7.75 8.38 -1.96
N LYS A 107 -9.02 8.72 -2.25
CA LYS A 107 -9.37 9.54 -3.41
C LYS A 107 -8.84 10.96 -3.32
N ILE A 108 -8.84 11.56 -2.14
CA ILE A 108 -8.23 12.89 -1.92
C ILE A 108 -6.72 12.81 -2.19
N ILE A 109 -6.02 11.82 -1.61
CA ILE A 109 -4.56 11.66 -1.77
C ILE A 109 -4.19 11.34 -3.22
N GLU A 110 -4.99 10.50 -3.92
CA GLU A 110 -4.81 10.17 -5.32
C GLU A 110 -4.87 11.41 -6.21
N ARG A 111 -5.90 12.24 -6.03
CA ARG A 111 -6.18 13.40 -6.89
C ARG A 111 -5.31 14.61 -6.58
N PHE A 112 -4.87 14.77 -5.33
CA PHE A 112 -4.09 15.91 -4.90
C PHE A 112 -2.65 15.85 -5.43
N GLU A 113 -2.16 16.92 -6.05
CA GLU A 113 -0.73 17.10 -6.35
C GLU A 113 0.01 17.51 -5.08
N PHE A 114 1.05 16.75 -4.69
CA PHE A 114 1.76 16.97 -3.42
C PHE A 114 2.59 18.26 -3.48
N ARG A 115 1.99 19.34 -3.03
CA ARG A 115 2.59 20.68 -2.96
C ARG A 115 1.97 21.50 -1.83
N ASN A 116 2.70 22.50 -1.34
CA ASN A 116 2.27 23.30 -0.19
C ASN A 116 1.61 24.63 -0.59
N ASP A 117 1.68 25.04 -1.84
CA ASP A 117 1.32 26.39 -2.31
C ASP A 117 -0.14 26.55 -2.75
N ASN A 118 -0.89 25.46 -2.81
CA ASN A 118 -2.27 25.49 -3.30
C ASN A 118 -3.31 24.99 -2.27
N ASN A 119 -3.37 25.71 -1.15
CA ASN A 119 -4.30 25.38 -0.07
C ASN A 119 -5.79 25.45 -0.46
N GLN A 120 -6.16 26.33 -1.39
CA GLN A 120 -7.56 26.49 -1.80
C GLN A 120 -7.99 25.30 -2.66
N GLU A 121 -7.19 24.91 -3.65
CA GLU A 121 -7.46 23.75 -4.48
C GLU A 121 -7.60 22.47 -3.66
N LEU A 122 -6.75 22.29 -2.63
CA LEU A 122 -6.85 21.14 -1.73
C LEU A 122 -8.17 21.17 -0.95
N ILE A 123 -8.61 22.33 -0.44
CA ILE A 123 -9.88 22.44 0.26
C ILE A 123 -11.05 22.14 -0.67
N ASP A 124 -11.04 22.69 -1.88
CA ASP A 124 -12.11 22.47 -2.86
C ASP A 124 -12.21 20.98 -3.23
N LEU A 125 -11.08 20.31 -3.47
CA LEU A 125 -11.01 18.88 -3.70
C LEU A 125 -11.55 18.08 -2.51
N ILE A 126 -11.17 18.45 -1.28
CA ILE A 126 -11.64 17.77 -0.07
C ILE A 126 -13.17 17.90 0.05
N ILE A 127 -13.71 19.11 -0.13
CA ILE A 127 -15.16 19.35 -0.05
C ILE A 127 -15.89 18.51 -1.11
N GLU A 128 -15.37 18.44 -2.33
CA GLU A 128 -15.93 17.60 -3.40
C GLU A 128 -16.00 16.13 -2.98
N GLU A 129 -14.88 15.56 -2.49
CA GLU A 129 -14.82 14.15 -2.10
C GLU A 129 -15.65 13.85 -0.84
N LEU A 130 -15.68 14.77 0.14
CA LEU A 130 -16.53 14.60 1.32
C LEU A 130 -18.02 14.56 0.93
N ASN A 131 -18.47 15.46 0.05
CA ASN A 131 -19.83 15.45 -0.46
C ASN A 131 -20.14 14.17 -1.25
N PHE A 132 -19.24 13.73 -2.13
CA PHE A 132 -19.42 12.51 -2.91
C PHE A 132 -19.58 11.27 -2.03
N HIS A 133 -18.83 11.19 -0.94
CA HIS A 133 -18.87 10.08 0.01
C HIS A 133 -19.89 10.28 1.15
N GLN A 134 -20.69 11.35 1.11
CA GLN A 134 -21.71 11.70 2.14
C GLN A 134 -21.10 11.85 3.55
N ILE A 135 -19.92 12.44 3.63
CA ILE A 135 -19.23 12.78 4.88
C ILE A 135 -19.40 14.27 5.15
N ASP A 136 -19.50 14.63 6.42
CA ASP A 136 -19.70 16.04 6.85
C ASP A 136 -18.54 16.94 6.36
N THR A 137 -18.89 17.93 5.55
CA THR A 137 -17.95 18.92 5.00
C THR A 137 -17.35 19.86 6.03
N SER A 138 -17.92 19.95 7.23
CA SER A 138 -17.32 20.70 8.35
C SER A 138 -15.94 20.16 8.75
N LEU A 139 -15.63 18.91 8.38
CA LEU A 139 -14.33 18.26 8.60
C LEU A 139 -13.25 18.69 7.60
N ALA A 140 -13.57 19.48 6.56
CA ALA A 140 -12.65 19.78 5.46
C ALA A 140 -11.32 20.36 5.93
N PHE A 141 -11.32 21.28 6.88
CA PHE A 141 -10.09 21.87 7.42
C PHE A 141 -9.24 20.83 8.19
N LYS A 142 -9.87 19.93 8.95
CA LYS A 142 -9.16 18.85 9.66
C LYS A 142 -8.54 17.85 8.69
N VAL A 143 -9.27 17.49 7.65
CA VAL A 143 -8.76 16.63 6.57
C VAL A 143 -7.60 17.32 5.85
N LYS A 144 -7.71 18.62 5.54
CA LYS A 144 -6.60 19.40 4.95
C LYS A 144 -5.35 19.31 5.83
N ASP A 145 -5.48 19.57 7.13
CA ASP A 145 -4.33 19.50 8.04
C ASP A 145 -3.70 18.11 8.08
N ALA A 146 -4.52 17.06 8.03
CA ALA A 146 -4.03 15.69 7.95
C ALA A 146 -3.28 15.42 6.62
N ILE A 147 -3.80 15.86 5.48
CA ILE A 147 -3.13 15.71 4.18
C ILE A 147 -1.79 16.47 4.17
N LEU A 148 -1.75 17.68 4.71
CA LEU A 148 -0.50 18.44 4.81
C LEU A 148 0.51 17.74 5.74
N ARG A 149 0.09 17.06 6.80
CA ARG A 149 0.98 16.22 7.62
C ARG A 149 1.55 15.07 6.81
N ILE A 150 0.73 14.36 6.04
CA ILE A 150 1.16 13.23 5.19
C ILE A 150 2.27 13.65 4.23
N ILE A 151 2.12 14.76 3.54
CA ILE A 151 3.10 15.18 2.52
C ILE A 151 4.36 15.83 3.10
N ASN A 152 4.29 16.36 4.33
CA ASN A 152 5.39 17.10 4.97
C ASN A 152 6.16 16.28 6.02
N ILE A 153 5.69 15.10 6.42
CA ILE A 153 6.41 14.28 7.38
C ILE A 153 7.66 13.65 6.73
N SER A 154 8.78 13.61 7.49
CA SER A 154 9.98 12.92 7.04
C SER A 154 9.74 11.41 7.00
N LEU A 155 10.04 10.78 5.86
CA LEU A 155 9.91 9.33 5.65
C LEU A 155 11.10 8.54 6.25
N GLY A 156 11.97 9.19 7.01
CA GLY A 156 13.04 8.54 7.75
C GLY A 156 14.35 8.38 6.98
N ARG A 157 15.37 7.87 7.68
CA ARG A 157 16.75 7.77 7.19
C ARG A 157 16.90 6.89 5.96
N GLU A 158 16.14 5.82 5.87
CA GLU A 158 16.19 4.88 4.73
C GLU A 158 15.81 5.57 3.41
N LEU A 159 15.01 6.63 3.47
CA LEU A 159 14.62 7.47 2.35
C LEU A 159 15.35 8.82 2.36
N GLN A 160 16.54 8.91 2.97
CA GLN A 160 17.33 10.14 3.05
C GLN A 160 16.55 11.31 3.70
N ASN A 161 15.64 11.02 4.62
CA ASN A 161 14.72 11.97 5.25
C ASN A 161 13.87 12.78 4.26
N LYS A 162 13.63 12.25 3.06
CA LYS A 162 12.73 12.86 2.08
C LYS A 162 11.30 12.95 2.64
N LYS A 163 10.61 13.99 2.22
CA LYS A 163 9.16 14.19 2.39
C LYS A 163 8.48 13.93 1.06
N LEU A 164 7.22 13.60 1.06
CA LEU A 164 6.50 13.39 -0.21
C LEU A 164 6.44 14.66 -1.06
N VAL A 165 6.33 15.82 -0.42
CA VAL A 165 6.37 17.13 -1.09
C VAL A 165 7.71 17.43 -1.80
N ASP A 166 8.80 16.78 -1.39
CA ASP A 166 10.13 16.93 -2.02
C ASP A 166 10.26 16.11 -3.32
N ILE A 167 9.30 15.22 -3.60
CA ILE A 167 9.32 14.35 -4.76
C ILE A 167 8.50 15.01 -5.87
N PRO A 168 9.10 15.29 -7.05
CA PRO A 168 8.35 15.84 -8.17
C PRO A 168 7.12 14.97 -8.51
N ASN A 169 5.95 15.57 -8.67
CA ASN A 169 4.70 14.86 -8.93
C ASN A 169 4.78 13.95 -10.17
N GLU A 170 5.59 14.29 -11.13
CA GLU A 170 5.86 13.48 -12.34
C GLU A 170 6.57 12.14 -12.03
N TYR A 171 7.14 11.99 -10.85
CA TYR A 171 7.81 10.76 -10.37
C TYR A 171 6.95 9.97 -9.38
N LEU A 172 5.83 10.53 -8.95
CA LEU A 172 4.84 9.85 -8.12
C LEU A 172 3.87 9.08 -9.03
N ILE A 173 3.92 7.76 -8.97
CA ILE A 173 2.99 6.91 -9.70
C ILE A 173 1.91 6.49 -8.72
N LYS A 174 0.75 7.11 -8.82
CA LYS A 174 -0.40 6.82 -7.96
C LYS A 174 -1.31 5.80 -8.63
N GLU A 175 -1.95 4.95 -7.82
CA GLU A 175 -2.90 3.92 -8.27
C GLU A 175 -2.32 3.01 -9.37
N LEU A 176 -1.13 2.45 -9.10
CA LEU A 176 -0.47 1.54 -10.03
C LEU A 176 -1.15 0.17 -10.01
N LYS A 177 -1.94 -0.12 -11.03
CA LYS A 177 -2.62 -1.42 -11.19
C LYS A 177 -1.67 -2.50 -11.66
N TYR A 178 -1.83 -3.70 -11.13
CA TYR A 178 -1.05 -4.87 -11.53
C TYR A 178 -1.91 -6.14 -11.59
N ASP A 179 -1.45 -7.10 -12.39
CA ASP A 179 -2.00 -8.46 -12.47
C ASP A 179 -0.86 -9.47 -12.35
N LEU A 180 -1.00 -10.43 -11.44
CA LEU A 180 -0.09 -11.57 -11.26
C LEU A 180 -0.80 -12.86 -11.68
N THR A 181 -0.12 -13.71 -12.42
CA THR A 181 -0.67 -15.00 -12.86
C THR A 181 -0.58 -16.01 -11.72
N LEU A 182 -1.70 -16.63 -11.33
CA LEU A 182 -1.77 -17.61 -10.23
C LEU A 182 -1.50 -19.05 -10.65
N SER A 183 -1.40 -19.31 -11.94
CA SER A 183 -1.07 -20.65 -12.45
C SER A 183 -0.18 -20.55 -13.67
N TYR A 184 0.95 -21.24 -13.63
CA TYR A 184 1.84 -21.40 -14.75
C TYR A 184 2.09 -22.88 -14.97
N GLU A 185 1.97 -23.36 -16.21
CA GLU A 185 2.21 -24.78 -16.60
C GLU A 185 1.41 -25.81 -15.80
N GLY A 186 0.18 -25.46 -15.37
CA GLY A 186 -0.69 -26.37 -14.61
C GLY A 186 -0.39 -26.49 -13.13
N ARG A 187 0.60 -25.75 -12.60
CA ARG A 187 0.89 -25.70 -11.17
C ARG A 187 -0.05 -24.68 -10.51
N ASN A 188 -0.75 -25.10 -9.48
CA ASN A 188 -1.61 -24.26 -8.66
C ASN A 188 -0.83 -23.74 -7.44
N ILE A 189 -0.86 -22.44 -7.20
CA ILE A 189 -0.28 -21.81 -6.02
C ILE A 189 -1.26 -21.97 -4.84
N ASN A 190 -0.77 -22.35 -3.68
CA ASN A 190 -1.53 -22.48 -2.46
C ASN A 190 -0.93 -21.65 -1.30
N SER A 191 -1.62 -21.62 -0.16
CA SER A 191 -1.17 -20.84 1.02
C SER A 191 0.19 -21.31 1.55
N ASN A 192 0.48 -22.61 1.49
CA ASN A 192 1.77 -23.15 1.93
C ASN A 192 2.92 -22.71 1.02
N ASP A 193 2.69 -22.66 -0.30
CA ASP A 193 3.69 -22.14 -1.25
C ASP A 193 4.05 -20.68 -0.91
N ILE A 194 3.07 -19.85 -0.58
CA ILE A 194 3.29 -18.45 -0.21
C ILE A 194 3.91 -18.34 1.20
N SER A 195 3.46 -19.16 2.15
CA SER A 195 4.01 -19.21 3.50
C SER A 195 5.51 -19.49 3.50
N ASN A 196 5.98 -20.42 2.63
CA ASN A 196 7.40 -20.75 2.49
C ASN A 196 8.28 -19.53 2.14
N CYS A 197 7.72 -18.51 1.51
CA CYS A 197 8.43 -17.26 1.24
C CYS A 197 8.94 -16.61 2.53
N PHE A 198 8.15 -16.63 3.61
CA PHE A 198 8.45 -15.94 4.86
C PHE A 198 9.46 -16.66 5.75
N PHE A 199 9.87 -17.88 5.42
CA PHE A 199 11.02 -18.54 6.04
C PHE A 199 12.37 -18.08 5.46
N LEU A 200 12.36 -17.32 4.37
CA LEU A 200 13.55 -16.69 3.80
C LEU A 200 13.79 -15.32 4.44
N ASP A 201 15.02 -14.81 4.31
CA ASP A 201 15.40 -13.46 4.79
C ASP A 201 14.89 -13.19 6.23
N GLN A 202 15.23 -14.08 7.19
CA GLN A 202 14.76 -14.03 8.58
C GLN A 202 15.20 -12.76 9.34
N GLU A 203 16.17 -12.04 8.82
CA GLU A 203 16.62 -10.73 9.32
C GLU A 203 15.62 -9.61 9.05
N TYR A 204 14.62 -9.85 8.16
CA TYR A 204 13.55 -8.91 7.87
C TYR A 204 12.30 -9.21 8.70
N GLU A 205 11.41 -8.22 8.75
CA GLU A 205 10.13 -8.34 9.45
C GLU A 205 9.27 -9.49 8.92
N PHE A 206 8.39 -9.98 9.78
CA PHE A 206 7.37 -10.98 9.44
C PHE A 206 7.97 -12.31 8.94
N GLY A 207 8.78 -12.95 9.79
CA GLY A 207 9.34 -14.26 9.52
C GLY A 207 8.38 -15.42 9.81
N GLU A 208 8.86 -16.45 10.50
CA GLU A 208 8.16 -17.68 10.82
C GLU A 208 6.78 -17.46 11.48
N GLU A 209 6.68 -16.50 12.39
CA GLU A 209 5.42 -16.14 13.05
C GLU A 209 4.31 -15.83 12.03
N TYR A 210 4.64 -15.04 11.01
CA TYR A 210 3.67 -14.67 9.99
C TYR A 210 3.46 -15.79 8.95
N ALA A 211 4.50 -16.57 8.66
CA ALA A 211 4.40 -17.74 7.78
C ALA A 211 3.32 -18.71 8.26
N ASN A 212 3.30 -19.00 9.56
CA ASN A 212 2.29 -19.87 10.17
C ASN A 212 0.87 -19.32 10.01
N LYS A 213 0.70 -18.00 10.10
CA LYS A 213 -0.62 -17.34 9.94
C LYS A 213 -1.14 -17.37 8.51
N ILE A 214 -0.27 -17.33 7.50
CA ILE A 214 -0.68 -17.42 6.08
C ILE A 214 -1.32 -18.77 5.76
N ASN A 215 -0.92 -19.86 6.43
CA ASN A 215 -1.46 -21.19 6.18
C ASN A 215 -2.98 -21.28 6.46
N ASP A 216 -3.52 -20.36 7.26
CA ASP A 216 -4.96 -20.28 7.54
C ASP A 216 -5.75 -19.62 6.39
N LEU A 217 -5.07 -19.01 5.41
CA LEU A 217 -5.72 -18.33 4.29
C LEU A 217 -6.19 -19.32 3.21
N GLN A 218 -7.37 -19.08 2.68
CA GLN A 218 -7.89 -19.77 1.50
C GLN A 218 -7.45 -18.99 0.24
N ILE A 219 -6.31 -19.35 -0.31
CA ILE A 219 -5.80 -18.73 -1.52
C ILE A 219 -6.43 -19.41 -2.74
N MET A 220 -7.08 -18.59 -3.58
CA MET A 220 -7.56 -19.03 -4.88
C MET A 220 -6.37 -19.26 -5.80
N ASN A 221 -6.27 -20.47 -6.33
CA ASN A 221 -5.09 -20.97 -7.03
C ASN A 221 -5.23 -21.01 -8.55
N LYS A 222 -6.20 -20.30 -9.14
CA LYS A 222 -6.42 -20.24 -10.60
C LYS A 222 -6.70 -18.82 -11.06
N GLY A 223 -6.25 -18.48 -12.27
CA GLY A 223 -6.51 -17.19 -12.89
C GLY A 223 -5.48 -16.13 -12.56
N PHE A 224 -5.95 -14.95 -12.19
CA PHE A 224 -5.11 -13.78 -11.92
C PHE A 224 -5.37 -13.23 -10.51
N HIS A 225 -4.31 -12.73 -9.90
CA HIS A 225 -4.38 -11.86 -8.74
C HIS A 225 -4.18 -10.42 -9.18
N SER A 226 -5.22 -9.62 -9.03
CA SER A 226 -5.22 -8.21 -9.41
C SER A 226 -5.18 -7.32 -8.19
N GLY A 227 -4.42 -6.25 -8.26
CA GLY A 227 -4.30 -5.27 -7.19
C GLY A 227 -3.94 -3.88 -7.70
N CYS A 228 -3.92 -2.95 -6.77
CA CYS A 228 -3.52 -1.57 -7.02
C CYS A 228 -2.57 -1.12 -5.92
N ILE A 229 -1.45 -0.52 -6.30
CA ILE A 229 -0.49 0.07 -5.36
C ILE A 229 -0.81 1.56 -5.26
N ASP A 230 -1.08 2.06 -4.06
CA ASP A 230 -1.50 3.44 -3.84
C ASP A 230 -0.50 4.45 -4.39
N CYS A 231 0.80 4.27 -4.09
CA CYS A 231 1.83 5.15 -4.64
C CYS A 231 3.18 4.43 -4.78
N VAL A 232 3.88 4.73 -5.88
CA VAL A 232 5.25 4.28 -6.14
C VAL A 232 6.10 5.48 -6.52
N PHE A 233 7.32 5.56 -6.00
CA PHE A 233 8.23 6.66 -6.27
C PHE A 233 9.70 6.27 -6.12
N PRO A 234 10.63 6.98 -6.84
CA PRO A 234 12.06 6.78 -6.73
C PRO A 234 12.68 7.69 -5.67
N VAL A 235 13.70 7.18 -4.99
CA VAL A 235 14.58 7.96 -4.10
C VAL A 235 16.01 7.80 -4.59
N GLY A 236 16.63 8.90 -5.01
CA GLY A 236 17.99 8.98 -5.55
C GLY A 236 18.19 10.25 -6.34
N ASN A 237 19.43 10.48 -6.81
CA ASN A 237 19.78 11.67 -7.59
C ASN A 237 19.49 11.50 -9.09
N LYS A 238 19.54 10.27 -9.58
CA LYS A 238 19.24 9.89 -10.96
C LYS A 238 18.30 8.71 -10.98
N LEU A 239 17.32 8.74 -11.85
CA LEU A 239 16.33 7.66 -11.95
C LEU A 239 16.94 6.29 -12.21
N GLU A 240 18.00 6.25 -12.99
CA GLU A 240 18.72 5.02 -13.36
C GLU A 240 19.42 4.35 -12.17
N ASP A 241 19.68 5.11 -11.10
CA ASP A 241 20.33 4.64 -9.86
C ASP A 241 19.42 4.75 -8.63
N SER A 242 18.17 5.17 -8.83
CA SER A 242 17.23 5.39 -7.73
C SER A 242 16.67 4.08 -7.19
N LYS A 243 16.46 4.05 -5.88
CA LYS A 243 15.67 3.01 -5.22
C LYS A 243 14.19 3.36 -5.28
N TRP A 244 13.41 2.41 -5.74
CA TRP A 244 11.97 2.56 -5.87
C TRP A 244 11.25 2.00 -4.66
N TRP A 245 10.33 2.78 -4.12
CA TRP A 245 9.57 2.49 -2.92
C TRP A 245 8.08 2.44 -3.22
N VAL A 246 7.36 1.59 -2.50
CA VAL A 246 5.91 1.57 -2.50
C VAL A 246 5.39 2.19 -1.22
N ILE A 247 4.31 2.96 -1.30
CA ILE A 247 3.53 3.43 -0.15
C ILE A 247 2.11 2.90 -0.27
N ASP A 248 1.58 2.56 0.88
CA ASP A 248 0.18 2.20 1.09
C ASP A 248 -0.39 3.03 2.24
N TRP A 249 -1.54 3.64 2.02
CA TRP A 249 -2.22 4.50 2.98
C TRP A 249 -3.19 3.67 3.82
N LYS A 250 -3.10 3.76 5.13
CA LYS A 250 -3.98 3.03 6.04
C LYS A 250 -4.76 3.97 6.95
N SER A 251 -6.08 3.86 6.93
CA SER A 251 -6.98 4.61 7.81
C SER A 251 -7.35 3.86 9.09
N ASN A 252 -6.69 2.71 9.36
CA ASN A 252 -6.91 1.89 10.55
C ASN A 252 -6.86 2.72 11.83
N LEU A 253 -7.76 2.38 12.75
CA LEU A 253 -7.76 2.93 14.09
C LEU A 253 -7.02 2.00 15.04
N ILE A 254 -5.95 2.49 15.65
CA ILE A 254 -5.24 1.82 16.74
C ILE A 254 -5.55 2.57 18.04
N SER A 255 -6.36 1.94 18.90
CA SER A 255 -6.74 2.50 20.18
C SER A 255 -5.69 2.22 21.24
N GLY A 256 -5.49 3.16 22.17
CA GLY A 256 -4.65 2.95 23.34
C GLY A 256 -5.32 2.07 24.40
N SER A 257 -4.51 1.60 25.35
CA SER A 257 -5.00 0.84 26.52
C SER A 257 -5.99 1.64 27.41
N ASP A 258 -5.91 2.96 27.31
CA ASP A 258 -6.78 3.93 27.99
C ASP A 258 -8.04 4.29 27.17
N ASN A 259 -8.32 3.55 26.10
CA ASN A 259 -9.36 3.82 25.10
C ASN A 259 -9.17 5.17 24.36
N SER A 260 -8.00 5.78 24.42
CA SER A 260 -7.70 6.95 23.61
C SER A 260 -7.51 6.57 22.15
N ASP A 261 -8.21 7.24 21.27
CA ASP A 261 -8.18 7.01 19.83
C ASP A 261 -7.32 8.06 19.11
N CYS A 262 -6.70 7.66 18.00
CA CYS A 262 -5.97 8.56 17.10
C CYS A 262 -4.84 9.38 17.76
N LEU A 263 -4.22 8.86 18.81
CA LEU A 263 -3.03 9.47 19.37
C LEU A 263 -1.78 8.90 18.69
N PRO A 264 -0.83 9.72 18.24
CA PRO A 264 0.40 9.25 17.63
C PRO A 264 1.15 8.19 18.45
N ARG A 265 1.16 8.28 19.78
CA ARG A 265 1.77 7.28 20.67
C ARG A 265 1.21 5.87 20.51
N ASN A 266 -0.06 5.74 20.08
CA ASN A 266 -0.70 4.44 19.86
C ASN A 266 -0.19 3.76 18.59
N TYR A 267 0.36 4.53 17.65
CA TYR A 267 0.92 4.07 16.38
C TYR A 267 2.43 3.89 16.46
N ASN A 268 2.90 3.32 17.56
CA ASN A 268 4.29 2.91 17.70
C ASN A 268 4.56 1.66 16.84
N TYR A 269 5.85 1.35 16.67
CA TYR A 269 6.29 0.25 15.82
C TYR A 269 5.61 -1.10 16.15
N GLU A 270 5.54 -1.46 17.44
CA GLU A 270 4.97 -2.75 17.86
C GLU A 270 3.47 -2.84 17.55
N ASN A 271 2.72 -1.78 17.85
CA ASN A 271 1.29 -1.72 17.59
C ASN A 271 0.98 -1.75 16.08
N MET A 272 1.74 -0.99 15.29
CA MET A 272 1.62 -1.04 13.82
C MET A 272 1.98 -2.42 13.28
N ARG A 273 3.05 -3.05 13.78
CA ARG A 273 3.44 -4.41 13.39
C ARG A 273 2.34 -5.42 13.66
N ASN A 274 1.73 -5.35 14.84
CA ASN A 274 0.62 -6.23 15.21
C ASN A 274 -0.61 -6.01 14.31
N GLU A 275 -0.93 -4.75 14.00
CA GLU A 275 -2.02 -4.40 13.09
C GLU A 275 -1.74 -4.91 11.66
N MET A 276 -0.48 -4.81 11.20
CA MET A 276 -0.08 -5.38 9.91
C MET A 276 -0.26 -6.90 9.85
N ILE A 277 0.16 -7.63 10.90
CA ILE A 277 -0.02 -9.09 10.97
C ILE A 277 -1.50 -9.45 10.99
N LYS A 278 -2.29 -8.71 11.76
CA LYS A 278 -3.74 -8.94 11.92
C LYS A 278 -4.48 -8.85 10.59
N HIS A 279 -4.14 -7.87 9.76
CA HIS A 279 -4.77 -7.60 8.47
C HIS A 279 -4.03 -8.21 7.27
N HIS A 280 -3.02 -9.03 7.49
CA HIS A 280 -2.19 -9.64 6.44
C HIS A 280 -1.45 -8.66 5.53
N TYR A 281 -1.25 -7.40 5.93
CA TYR A 281 -0.51 -6.41 5.15
C TYR A 281 0.91 -6.85 4.75
N PRO A 282 1.62 -7.72 5.49
CA PRO A 282 2.88 -8.28 5.01
C PRO A 282 2.74 -9.05 3.70
N LEU A 283 1.65 -9.79 3.49
CA LEU A 283 1.39 -10.44 2.20
C LEU A 283 1.15 -9.40 1.10
N GLN A 284 0.32 -8.39 1.37
CA GLN A 284 0.04 -7.29 0.45
C GLN A 284 1.33 -6.59 0.00
N SER A 285 2.20 -6.21 0.96
CA SER A 285 3.46 -5.52 0.65
C SER A 285 4.41 -6.36 -0.22
N HIS A 286 4.45 -7.68 -0.01
CA HIS A 286 5.28 -8.57 -0.82
C HIS A 286 4.75 -8.73 -2.25
N LEU A 287 3.42 -8.78 -2.44
CA LEU A 287 2.79 -8.75 -3.77
C LEU A 287 3.04 -7.42 -4.48
N TYR A 288 2.98 -6.31 -3.77
CA TYR A 288 3.33 -4.99 -4.30
C TYR A 288 4.79 -4.91 -4.73
N LEU A 289 5.71 -5.41 -3.90
CA LEU A 289 7.12 -5.45 -4.26
C LEU A 289 7.40 -6.38 -5.44
N LEU A 290 6.69 -7.50 -5.56
CA LEU A 290 6.78 -8.39 -6.72
C LEU A 290 6.30 -7.68 -7.99
N ALA A 291 5.16 -6.99 -7.92
CA ALA A 291 4.63 -6.23 -9.04
C ALA A 291 5.61 -5.11 -9.46
N LEU A 292 6.16 -4.38 -8.49
CA LEU A 292 7.17 -3.35 -8.75
C LEU A 292 8.46 -3.96 -9.32
N HIS A 293 8.94 -5.07 -8.77
CA HIS A 293 10.10 -5.81 -9.28
C HIS A 293 9.95 -6.13 -10.77
N ARG A 294 8.82 -6.71 -11.16
CA ARG A 294 8.52 -7.06 -12.56
C ARG A 294 8.41 -5.83 -13.45
N LEU A 295 7.77 -4.77 -12.96
CA LEU A 295 7.68 -3.50 -13.67
C LEU A 295 9.06 -2.91 -13.94
N LEU A 296 9.93 -2.84 -12.92
CA LEU A 296 11.28 -2.29 -13.04
C LEU A 296 12.16 -3.16 -13.95
N LYS A 297 12.08 -4.48 -13.82
CA LYS A 297 12.78 -5.45 -14.69
C LYS A 297 12.42 -5.26 -16.17
N TRP A 298 11.17 -4.88 -16.43
CA TRP A 298 10.73 -4.60 -17.79
C TRP A 298 11.11 -3.21 -18.29
N ARG A 299 11.20 -2.21 -17.40
CA ARG A 299 11.34 -0.80 -17.76
C ARG A 299 12.74 -0.25 -17.65
N LEU A 300 13.54 -0.74 -16.72
CA LEU A 300 14.92 -0.30 -16.52
C LEU A 300 15.88 -1.22 -17.23
N LYS A 301 16.65 -0.67 -18.19
CA LYS A 301 17.58 -1.43 -19.03
C LYS A 301 18.64 -2.22 -18.23
N ASN A 302 19.11 -1.65 -17.12
CA ASN A 302 20.14 -2.23 -16.25
C ASN A 302 19.59 -2.53 -14.85
N TYR A 303 18.36 -3.02 -14.77
CA TYR A 303 17.72 -3.30 -13.50
C TYR A 303 18.48 -4.34 -12.69
N GLN A 304 18.74 -4.02 -11.44
CA GLN A 304 19.32 -4.89 -10.42
C GLN A 304 18.51 -4.75 -9.13
N PRO A 305 17.88 -5.82 -8.61
CA PRO A 305 17.00 -5.71 -7.44
C PRO A 305 17.66 -5.01 -6.26
N HIS A 306 18.88 -5.36 -5.90
CA HIS A 306 19.60 -4.78 -4.75
C HIS A 306 19.91 -3.28 -4.90
N LYS A 307 19.94 -2.75 -6.12
CA LYS A 307 20.15 -1.32 -6.38
C LYS A 307 18.83 -0.56 -6.45
N HIS A 308 17.82 -1.14 -7.09
CA HIS A 308 16.66 -0.39 -7.54
C HIS A 308 15.39 -0.69 -6.75
N LEU A 309 15.32 -1.83 -6.03
CA LEU A 309 14.18 -2.12 -5.19
C LEU A 309 14.47 -1.62 -3.77
N GLY A 310 13.74 -0.60 -3.33
CA GLY A 310 13.93 0.02 -2.01
C GLY A 310 13.23 -0.77 -0.92
N GLY A 311 11.91 -0.76 -0.94
CA GLY A 311 11.09 -1.39 0.07
C GLY A 311 9.66 -0.88 0.04
N TYR A 312 8.99 -1.00 1.17
CA TYR A 312 7.61 -0.57 1.34
C TYR A 312 7.43 0.29 2.59
N ILE A 313 6.41 1.12 2.55
CA ILE A 313 6.00 2.03 3.60
C ILE A 313 4.50 1.89 3.79
N TYR A 314 4.05 1.66 5.02
CA TYR A 314 2.67 1.80 5.42
C TYR A 314 2.52 3.08 6.23
N LEU A 315 1.70 4.01 5.75
CA LEU A 315 1.38 5.23 6.45
C LEU A 315 0.01 5.10 7.11
N PHE A 316 0.01 4.96 8.43
CA PHE A 316 -1.19 4.95 9.24
C PHE A 316 -1.65 6.40 9.47
N LEU A 317 -2.56 6.87 8.62
CA LEU A 317 -2.94 8.28 8.50
C LEU A 317 -3.39 8.91 9.82
N LYS A 318 -4.09 8.13 10.65
CA LYS A 318 -4.60 8.57 11.97
C LYS A 318 -3.52 8.60 13.06
N GLY A 319 -2.33 8.07 12.78
CA GLY A 319 -1.20 8.03 13.71
C GLY A 319 -0.14 9.10 13.49
N LEU A 320 -0.20 9.84 12.39
CA LEU A 320 0.82 10.81 12.06
C LEU A 320 0.79 12.02 13.01
N PRO A 321 1.92 12.37 13.66
CA PRO A 321 2.02 13.53 14.53
C PRO A 321 2.02 14.84 13.73
N ASP A 322 1.95 15.94 14.44
CA ASP A 322 2.25 17.25 13.86
C ASP A 322 3.70 17.27 13.37
N PHE A 323 3.93 17.68 12.11
CA PHE A 323 5.25 17.61 11.49
C PHE A 323 6.25 18.59 12.11
N GLU A 324 5.82 19.76 12.60
CA GLU A 324 6.72 20.73 13.25
C GLU A 324 7.19 20.19 14.61
N LEU A 325 6.29 19.58 15.35
CA LEU A 325 6.60 18.94 16.62
C LEU A 325 7.50 17.71 16.40
N PHE A 326 7.23 16.95 15.35
CA PHE A 326 8.03 15.78 14.98
C PHE A 326 9.45 16.16 14.56
N GLU A 327 9.61 17.23 13.76
CA GLU A 327 10.93 17.72 13.35
C GLU A 327 11.78 18.21 14.53
N LYS A 328 11.15 18.78 15.57
CA LYS A 328 11.85 19.18 16.82
C LYS A 328 12.33 17.99 17.64
N SER A 329 11.74 16.82 17.46
CA SER A 329 12.03 15.60 18.22
C SER A 329 13.04 14.66 17.58
N LYS A 330 13.71 15.07 16.53
CA LYS A 330 14.63 14.25 15.71
C LYS A 330 15.74 13.48 16.44
N SER A 331 15.89 13.64 17.73
CA SER A 331 16.82 12.85 18.54
C SER A 331 16.34 11.42 18.84
N GLU A 332 15.10 11.10 18.57
CA GLU A 332 14.50 9.81 18.86
C GLU A 332 14.12 9.10 17.56
N ASP A 333 14.54 7.84 17.40
CA ASP A 333 14.17 6.96 16.25
C ASP A 333 12.70 6.50 16.32
N ILE A 334 11.80 7.43 16.69
CA ILE A 334 10.36 7.16 16.84
C ILE A 334 9.64 7.85 15.69
N SER A 335 9.00 7.06 14.84
CA SER A 335 8.18 7.56 13.73
C SER A 335 6.75 7.03 13.85
N PRO A 336 5.91 7.63 14.74
CA PRO A 336 4.53 7.20 14.88
C PRO A 336 3.80 7.28 13.53
N GLY A 337 3.02 6.25 13.24
CA GLY A 337 2.23 6.18 12.01
C GLY A 337 3.02 5.83 10.76
N ILE A 338 4.35 5.64 10.85
CA ILE A 338 5.18 5.26 9.70
C ILE A 338 5.80 3.89 9.96
N PHE A 339 5.35 2.88 9.24
CA PHE A 339 5.96 1.57 9.22
C PHE A 339 6.74 1.40 7.92
N ILE A 340 8.04 1.18 8.02
CA ILE A 340 8.94 1.06 6.86
C ILE A 340 9.76 -0.21 6.94
N SER A 341 9.94 -0.88 5.81
CA SER A 341 10.85 -2.01 5.67
C SER A 341 11.51 -2.03 4.29
N LYS A 342 12.77 -2.48 4.27
CA LYS A 342 13.50 -2.75 3.02
C LYS A 342 12.93 -3.96 2.30
N ALA A 343 13.17 -4.03 0.99
CA ALA A 343 12.74 -5.18 0.20
C ALA A 343 13.55 -6.46 0.57
N PRO A 344 12.89 -7.52 1.04
CA PRO A 344 13.52 -8.81 1.32
C PRO A 344 13.74 -9.56 0.00
N LEU A 345 14.93 -9.43 -0.56
CA LEU A 345 15.19 -9.81 -1.96
C LEU A 345 15.05 -11.31 -2.24
N LYS A 346 15.40 -12.18 -1.30
CA LYS A 346 15.23 -13.64 -1.49
C LYS A 346 13.73 -13.99 -1.53
N ARG A 347 12.91 -13.33 -0.69
CA ARG A 347 11.45 -13.50 -0.71
C ARG A 347 10.87 -13.04 -2.05
N ILE A 348 11.30 -11.89 -2.56
CA ILE A 348 10.80 -11.36 -3.84
C ILE A 348 11.22 -12.27 -5.00
N ASN A 349 12.46 -12.74 -5.02
CA ASN A 349 12.92 -13.70 -6.03
C ASN A 349 12.17 -15.04 -5.96
N TYR A 350 11.85 -15.51 -4.75
CA TYR A 350 11.04 -16.71 -4.56
C TYR A 350 9.64 -16.53 -5.15
N LEU A 351 8.99 -15.40 -4.84
CA LEU A 351 7.66 -15.08 -5.39
C LEU A 351 7.69 -14.87 -6.91
N ASP A 352 8.76 -14.25 -7.47
CA ASP A 352 8.90 -14.09 -8.93
C ASP A 352 8.98 -15.42 -9.67
N ASN A 353 9.52 -16.47 -9.03
CA ASN A 353 9.54 -17.84 -9.56
C ASN A 353 8.26 -18.63 -9.28
N LEU A 354 7.48 -18.23 -8.29
CA LEU A 354 6.25 -18.90 -7.91
C LEU A 354 5.07 -18.46 -8.78
N PHE A 355 4.95 -17.14 -9.04
CA PHE A 355 3.90 -16.51 -9.83
C PHE A 355 4.28 -16.38 -11.30
#